data_5e2f3afc54cc984128e8ad91a7ab0c79
#
_entry.id   5e2f3afc54cc984128e8ad91a7ab0c79
#
_cell.length_a   1.000
_cell.length_b   1.000
_cell.length_c   1.000
_cell.angle_alpha   90.00
_cell.angle_beta   90.00
_cell.angle_gamma   90.00
#
_symmetry.space_group_name_H-M   'P 1'
#
loop_
_entity.id
_entity.type
_entity.pdbx_description
1 polymer ?
#
loop_
_entity_poly.entity_id
_entity_poly.type
_entity_poly.pdbx_seq_one_letter_code
_entity_poly.pdbx_strand_id
1 'polypeptide(L)'
;MRRFFMSALALLAILLPAIPAEADGDAPRLAKAVILCRHGLRSPTQTPEELAAWSHRPWPEWNVTPGELTARGAELLRFQWTQFRQELARQGLLPASGKLKEGSLFLYADKNSRTRHSAEAILEGFTPEGGGEIRTHKGKGQDPLFHPVHSGLMPEPLFSAGERRALMQELEQLCQREAKALSCLSRLLGPAVENPYSLHFPAEGTRRGVTLKGGLHTASSAAEVLLLQCLEWPVRAQSLGGDVDGGRANLSPIEEKTLQILRAPAPNFSLPAQTEQEPCPDAVLDGPVMVSPRTALELLPVHASVQDILQRARPQALSSGLPLLAVMTSILAGTSPLPEANDAALTVFVGHDTNIANVAGLLDLHWQNGEFPADSTPPGSMLCLTLWESAQGKVVKASFLRQSLAAMLTTDAEIMQDVALYREVLTLPGADETGGGMALDAFADAVLTLTEGPAQN
;
A
#
# COMPACT_ATOMS: atom_id res chain seq x y z
N MET A 1 37.62 62.32 28.00
CA MET A 1 36.50 62.15 28.94
C MET A 1 35.26 61.66 28.18
N ARG A 2 35.02 60.38 28.11
CA ARG A 2 33.72 59.79 27.66
C ARG A 2 33.43 58.59 28.57
N ARG A 3 32.36 58.71 29.34
CA ARG A 3 31.94 57.73 30.34
C ARG A 3 31.17 56.61 29.61
N PHE A 4 31.60 55.37 29.84
CA PHE A 4 30.91 54.15 29.46
C PHE A 4 29.74 53.91 30.46
N PHE A 5 28.52 53.82 29.94
CA PHE A 5 27.39 53.26 30.66
C PHE A 5 27.21 51.80 30.21
N MET A 6 27.49 50.88 31.08
CA MET A 6 27.10 49.49 30.96
C MET A 6 25.72 49.34 31.59
N SER A 7 24.72 49.06 30.77
CA SER A 7 23.38 48.62 31.22
C SER A 7 23.40 47.12 31.34
N ALA A 8 23.30 46.62 32.57
CA ALA A 8 23.10 45.21 32.86
C ALA A 8 21.58 44.91 32.66
N LEU A 9 21.25 44.12 31.65
CA LEU A 9 19.91 43.54 31.46
C LEU A 9 19.82 42.25 32.28
N ALA A 10 19.15 42.31 33.44
CA ALA A 10 18.83 41.12 34.21
C ALA A 10 17.70 40.36 33.53
N LEU A 11 18.00 39.18 32.97
CA LEU A 11 17.01 38.22 32.50
C LEU A 11 16.31 37.58 33.70
N LEU A 12 15.10 38.04 33.99
CA LEU A 12 14.19 37.38 34.96
C LEU A 12 13.60 36.14 34.30
N ALA A 13 14.19 34.98 34.52
CA ALA A 13 13.60 33.69 34.15
C ALA A 13 12.39 33.44 35.07
N ILE A 14 11.20 33.69 34.54
CA ILE A 14 9.96 33.27 35.18
C ILE A 14 9.88 31.74 35.04
N LEU A 15 10.23 31.02 36.07
CA LEU A 15 9.88 29.61 36.24
C LEU A 15 8.36 29.51 36.39
N LEU A 16 7.65 29.32 35.30
CA LEU A 16 6.28 28.82 35.35
C LEU A 16 6.35 27.38 35.87
N PRO A 17 5.61 27.04 36.96
CA PRO A 17 5.50 25.66 37.34
C PRO A 17 4.88 24.89 36.18
N ALA A 18 5.53 23.80 35.77
CA ALA A 18 4.91 22.84 34.86
C ALA A 18 3.64 22.33 35.52
N ILE A 19 2.50 22.81 35.06
CA ILE A 19 1.21 22.22 35.40
C ILE A 19 1.31 20.79 34.85
N PRO A 20 1.25 19.74 35.69
CA PRO A 20 1.10 18.39 35.16
C PRO A 20 -0.20 18.43 34.34
N ALA A 21 -0.13 18.11 33.09
CA ALA A 21 -1.32 17.82 32.30
C ALA A 21 -2.00 16.65 33.03
N GLU A 22 -3.04 16.95 33.78
CA GLU A 22 -4.01 15.94 34.20
C GLU A 22 -4.47 15.32 32.88
N ALA A 23 -4.09 14.06 32.64
CA ALA A 23 -4.59 13.27 31.56
C ALA A 23 -6.13 13.28 31.74
N ASP A 24 -6.82 13.95 30.82
CA ASP A 24 -8.28 13.93 30.75
C ASP A 24 -8.66 12.45 30.66
N GLY A 25 -9.15 11.87 31.76
CA GLY A 25 -9.36 10.43 31.88
C GLY A 25 -10.45 9.89 30.97
N ASP A 26 -10.96 10.74 30.06
CA ASP A 26 -12.04 10.48 29.13
C ASP A 26 -11.60 10.51 27.65
N ALA A 27 -10.36 10.92 27.36
CA ALA A 27 -9.86 10.96 25.98
C ALA A 27 -9.60 9.54 25.43
N PRO A 28 -10.07 9.20 24.21
CA PRO A 28 -9.85 7.90 23.62
C PRO A 28 -8.35 7.58 23.49
N ARG A 29 -7.94 6.41 23.96
CA ARG A 29 -6.56 5.90 23.90
C ARG A 29 -6.43 4.83 22.82
N LEU A 30 -5.41 4.91 21.99
CA LEU A 30 -5.06 3.83 21.06
C LEU A 30 -4.57 2.62 21.88
N ALA A 31 -5.30 1.51 21.81
CA ALA A 31 -5.03 0.30 22.58
C ALA A 31 -4.33 -0.78 21.76
N LYS A 32 -4.70 -0.90 20.47
CA LYS A 32 -4.14 -1.92 19.59
C LYS A 32 -4.19 -1.46 18.13
N ALA A 33 -3.22 -1.94 17.32
CA ALA A 33 -3.23 -1.76 15.87
C ALA A 33 -3.00 -3.10 15.16
N VAL A 34 -3.80 -3.39 14.14
CA VAL A 34 -3.65 -4.54 13.24
C VAL A 34 -3.51 -4.02 11.82
N ILE A 35 -2.37 -4.29 11.22
CA ILE A 35 -1.95 -3.74 9.93
C ILE A 35 -1.86 -4.85 8.90
N LEU A 36 -2.49 -4.65 7.74
CA LEU A 36 -2.26 -5.45 6.55
C LEU A 36 -1.40 -4.63 5.58
N CYS A 37 -0.16 -5.06 5.35
CA CYS A 37 0.83 -4.36 4.56
C CYS A 37 1.10 -5.10 3.25
N ARG A 38 1.12 -4.38 2.12
CA ARG A 38 1.67 -4.88 0.87
C ARG A 38 3.20 -4.97 0.99
N HIS A 39 3.83 -6.00 0.38
CA HIS A 39 5.28 -6.07 0.23
C HIS A 39 5.83 -4.78 -0.43
N GLY A 40 7.12 -4.51 -0.26
CA GLY A 40 7.81 -3.35 -0.84
C GLY A 40 7.99 -3.42 -2.35
N LEU A 41 8.71 -2.43 -2.88
CA LEU A 41 9.06 -2.36 -4.30
C LEU A 41 9.84 -3.62 -4.73
N ARG A 42 9.35 -4.27 -5.78
CA ARG A 42 9.88 -5.51 -6.35
C ARG A 42 10.15 -5.38 -7.84
N SER A 43 10.94 -6.30 -8.39
CA SER A 43 10.97 -6.50 -9.85
C SER A 43 9.61 -7.03 -10.36
N PRO A 44 9.32 -6.92 -11.67
CA PRO A 44 8.18 -7.58 -12.29
C PRO A 44 8.13 -9.07 -11.94
N THR A 45 6.93 -9.62 -11.82
CA THR A 45 6.75 -11.07 -11.65
C THR A 45 6.94 -11.84 -12.96
N GLN A 46 6.88 -11.14 -14.07
CA GLN A 46 7.12 -11.67 -15.41
C GLN A 46 8.61 -11.91 -15.64
N THR A 47 8.94 -13.00 -16.30
CA THR A 47 10.29 -13.27 -16.76
C THR A 47 10.70 -12.31 -17.89
N PRO A 48 12.00 -12.15 -18.18
CA PRO A 48 12.45 -11.35 -19.33
C PRO A 48 11.81 -11.80 -20.65
N GLU A 49 11.59 -13.11 -20.85
CA GLU A 49 10.96 -13.69 -22.01
C GLU A 49 9.47 -13.31 -22.12
N GLU A 50 8.75 -13.33 -20.99
CA GLU A 50 7.35 -12.89 -20.92
C GLU A 50 7.22 -11.39 -21.20
N LEU A 51 8.11 -10.57 -20.64
CA LEU A 51 8.16 -9.13 -20.95
C LEU A 51 8.50 -8.87 -22.43
N ALA A 52 9.44 -9.63 -23.00
CA ALA A 52 9.80 -9.53 -24.42
C ALA A 52 8.63 -9.89 -25.36
N ALA A 53 7.71 -10.74 -24.89
CA ALA A 53 6.48 -11.06 -25.64
C ALA A 53 5.47 -9.89 -25.65
N TRP A 54 5.60 -8.91 -24.76
CA TRP A 54 4.72 -7.75 -24.71
C TRP A 54 5.15 -6.60 -25.63
N SER A 55 6.45 -6.52 -25.97
CA SER A 55 6.97 -5.43 -26.80
C SER A 55 8.16 -5.88 -27.62
N HIS A 56 8.29 -5.37 -28.85
CA HIS A 56 9.50 -5.52 -29.67
C HIS A 56 10.70 -4.73 -29.13
N ARG A 57 10.45 -3.81 -28.23
CA ARG A 57 11.49 -3.02 -27.57
C ARG A 57 11.99 -3.75 -26.32
N PRO A 58 13.30 -3.68 -25.99
CA PRO A 58 13.82 -4.31 -24.80
C PRO A 58 13.24 -3.67 -23.54
N TRP A 59 13.02 -4.45 -22.49
CA TRP A 59 12.71 -3.95 -21.16
C TRP A 59 14.02 -3.73 -20.39
N PRO A 60 14.05 -2.74 -19.47
CA PRO A 60 15.19 -2.58 -18.58
C PRO A 60 15.45 -3.84 -17.76
N GLU A 61 16.74 -4.15 -17.54
CA GLU A 61 17.13 -5.28 -16.69
C GLU A 61 16.98 -4.94 -15.22
N TRP A 62 16.57 -5.93 -14.43
CA TRP A 62 16.45 -5.84 -12.98
C TRP A 62 17.61 -6.55 -12.30
N ASN A 63 18.12 -5.99 -11.20
CA ASN A 63 19.25 -6.55 -10.45
C ASN A 63 18.85 -7.74 -9.55
N VAL A 64 17.59 -8.13 -9.57
CA VAL A 64 17.02 -9.24 -8.81
C VAL A 64 16.16 -10.11 -9.74
N THR A 65 15.96 -11.35 -9.37
CA THR A 65 15.10 -12.29 -10.11
C THR A 65 13.64 -11.82 -10.13
N PRO A 66 12.82 -12.28 -11.10
CA PRO A 66 11.42 -11.89 -11.21
C PRO A 66 10.64 -12.06 -9.91
N GLY A 67 9.95 -10.99 -9.50
CA GLY A 67 9.10 -10.96 -8.32
C GLY A 67 9.82 -10.75 -6.98
N GLU A 68 11.14 -10.61 -6.96
CA GLU A 68 11.91 -10.40 -5.73
C GLU A 68 11.93 -8.91 -5.30
N LEU A 69 11.96 -8.68 -3.98
CA LEU A 69 12.13 -7.36 -3.39
C LEU A 69 13.47 -6.75 -3.85
N THR A 70 13.45 -5.49 -4.26
CA THR A 70 14.70 -4.78 -4.61
C THR A 70 15.37 -4.21 -3.36
N ALA A 71 16.67 -3.89 -3.47
CA ALA A 71 17.37 -3.17 -2.40
C ALA A 71 16.71 -1.83 -2.08
N ARG A 72 16.24 -1.14 -3.13
CA ARG A 72 15.47 0.10 -3.00
C ARG A 72 14.14 -0.14 -2.28
N GLY A 73 13.44 -1.22 -2.59
CA GLY A 73 12.20 -1.59 -1.89
C GLY A 73 12.41 -1.85 -0.40
N ALA A 74 13.51 -2.50 -0.03
CA ALA A 74 13.88 -2.69 1.37
C ALA A 74 14.19 -1.35 2.07
N GLU A 75 14.94 -0.46 1.42
CA GLU A 75 15.27 0.87 1.95
C GLU A 75 14.01 1.70 2.20
N LEU A 76 13.10 1.80 1.22
CA LEU A 76 11.82 2.51 1.35
C LEU A 76 11.01 1.99 2.53
N LEU A 77 10.91 0.67 2.71
CA LEU A 77 10.21 0.07 3.84
C LEU A 77 10.85 0.45 5.18
N ARG A 78 12.20 0.42 5.30
CA ARG A 78 12.87 0.84 6.54
C ARG A 78 12.50 2.26 6.93
N PHE A 79 12.54 3.22 5.98
CA PHE A 79 12.17 4.61 6.25
C PHE A 79 10.69 4.73 6.63
N GLN A 80 9.81 4.11 5.88
CA GLN A 80 8.38 4.13 6.15
C GLN A 80 8.06 3.64 7.56
N TRP A 81 8.64 2.51 7.97
CA TRP A 81 8.35 1.91 9.27
C TRP A 81 9.04 2.62 10.42
N THR A 82 10.17 3.29 10.19
CA THR A 82 10.76 4.21 11.17
C THR A 82 9.82 5.39 11.46
N GLN A 83 9.25 6.01 10.43
CA GLN A 83 8.29 7.11 10.58
C GLN A 83 6.98 6.62 11.25
N PHE A 84 6.46 5.47 10.81
CA PHE A 84 5.24 4.90 11.37
C PHE A 84 5.40 4.55 12.87
N ARG A 85 6.56 4.04 13.26
CA ARG A 85 6.89 3.81 14.66
C ARG A 85 6.83 5.08 15.50
N GLN A 86 7.45 6.17 15.02
CA GLN A 86 7.42 7.46 15.70
C GLN A 86 5.99 7.96 15.87
N GLU A 87 5.14 7.73 14.88
CA GLU A 87 3.73 8.07 14.96
C GLU A 87 2.98 7.26 16.01
N LEU A 88 3.16 5.94 16.04
CA LEU A 88 2.55 5.08 17.07
C LEU A 88 3.04 5.42 18.49
N ALA A 89 4.29 5.85 18.62
CA ALA A 89 4.81 6.36 19.90
C ALA A 89 4.15 7.68 20.30
N ARG A 90 3.94 8.62 19.37
CA ARG A 90 3.21 9.86 19.64
C ARG A 90 1.73 9.62 20.01
N GLN A 91 1.14 8.56 19.47
CA GLN A 91 -0.23 8.12 19.82
C GLN A 91 -0.30 7.30 21.10
N GLY A 92 0.82 7.06 21.77
CA GLY A 92 0.89 6.35 23.05
C GLY A 92 0.76 4.83 22.97
N LEU A 93 0.72 4.23 21.76
CA LEU A 93 0.67 2.77 21.59
C LEU A 93 2.01 2.12 21.95
N LEU A 94 3.11 2.81 21.66
CA LEU A 94 4.48 2.34 21.88
C LEU A 94 5.23 3.29 22.81
N PRO A 95 6.27 2.80 23.53
CA PRO A 95 7.12 3.68 24.32
C PRO A 95 7.89 4.65 23.41
N ALA A 96 8.06 5.88 23.86
CA ALA A 96 8.86 6.90 23.16
C ALA A 96 10.34 6.47 23.07
N SER A 97 10.86 5.74 24.07
CA SER A 97 12.19 5.12 24.00
C SER A 97 12.20 3.92 23.04
N GLY A 98 13.28 3.77 22.30
CA GLY A 98 13.40 2.84 21.15
C GLY A 98 13.09 1.38 21.41
N LYS A 99 13.23 0.85 22.61
CA LYS A 99 13.08 -0.57 22.89
C LYS A 99 11.61 -0.97 23.09
N LEU A 100 11.16 -1.91 22.26
CA LEU A 100 9.84 -2.51 22.43
C LEU A 100 9.82 -3.48 23.61
N LYS A 101 8.69 -3.52 24.34
CA LYS A 101 8.44 -4.59 25.29
C LYS A 101 8.34 -5.91 24.54
N GLU A 102 8.95 -6.97 25.07
CA GLU A 102 8.81 -8.32 24.51
C GLU A 102 7.32 -8.69 24.35
N GLY A 103 6.98 -9.27 23.21
CA GLY A 103 5.59 -9.63 22.87
C GLY A 103 4.71 -8.47 22.41
N SER A 104 5.16 -7.21 22.43
CA SER A 104 4.34 -6.07 21.97
C SER A 104 4.18 -5.97 20.45
N LEU A 105 5.01 -6.67 19.68
CA LEU A 105 4.95 -6.77 18.22
C LEU A 105 4.75 -8.22 17.79
N PHE A 106 3.71 -8.46 16.99
CA PHE A 106 3.49 -9.70 16.27
C PHE A 106 3.61 -9.43 14.75
N LEU A 107 4.65 -9.96 14.10
CA LEU A 107 4.92 -9.77 12.68
C LEU A 107 4.81 -11.11 11.95
N TYR A 108 3.88 -11.18 10.99
CA TYR A 108 3.58 -12.39 10.23
C TYR A 108 3.63 -12.10 8.73
N ALA A 109 4.46 -12.81 7.98
CA ALA A 109 4.63 -12.65 6.54
C ALA A 109 4.13 -13.88 5.77
N ASP A 110 3.55 -13.66 4.59
CA ASP A 110 3.34 -14.73 3.62
C ASP A 110 4.67 -15.41 3.25
N LYS A 111 4.59 -16.64 2.75
CA LYS A 111 5.75 -17.49 2.45
C LYS A 111 6.60 -17.01 1.27
N ASN A 112 6.08 -16.13 0.44
CA ASN A 112 6.81 -15.60 -0.71
C ASN A 112 8.07 -14.86 -0.27
N SER A 113 9.17 -14.99 -1.04
CA SER A 113 10.44 -14.37 -0.71
C SER A 113 10.31 -12.87 -0.52
N ARG A 114 9.62 -12.16 -1.44
CA ARG A 114 9.41 -10.70 -1.35
C ARG A 114 8.69 -10.25 -0.09
N THR A 115 7.72 -11.04 0.42
CA THR A 115 6.99 -10.68 1.65
C THR A 115 7.86 -10.92 2.89
N ARG A 116 8.67 -11.97 2.91
CA ARG A 116 9.62 -12.23 4.00
C ARG A 116 10.73 -11.18 4.06
N HIS A 117 11.36 -10.87 2.92
CA HIS A 117 12.37 -9.80 2.86
C HIS A 117 11.76 -8.41 3.18
N SER A 118 10.49 -8.18 2.81
CA SER A 118 9.77 -6.99 3.26
C SER A 118 9.58 -6.96 4.77
N ALA A 119 9.24 -8.09 5.39
CA ALA A 119 9.10 -8.17 6.84
C ALA A 119 10.45 -7.95 7.56
N GLU A 120 11.56 -8.40 6.99
CA GLU A 120 12.92 -8.12 7.49
C GLU A 120 13.19 -6.62 7.47
N ALA A 121 12.95 -5.95 6.34
CA ALA A 121 13.12 -4.50 6.20
C ALA A 121 12.19 -3.70 7.13
N ILE A 122 10.95 -4.16 7.31
CA ILE A 122 9.99 -3.60 8.27
C ILE A 122 10.55 -3.70 9.69
N LEU A 123 11.04 -4.88 10.07
CA LEU A 123 11.59 -5.11 11.39
C LEU A 123 12.82 -4.25 11.66
N GLU A 124 13.73 -4.13 10.69
CA GLU A 124 14.91 -3.24 10.77
C GLU A 124 14.53 -1.78 11.00
N GLY A 125 13.53 -1.26 10.27
CA GLY A 125 13.05 0.11 10.44
C GLY A 125 12.28 0.32 11.74
N PHE A 126 11.55 -0.69 12.18
CA PHE A 126 10.69 -0.61 13.35
C PHE A 126 11.43 -0.90 14.67
N THR A 127 12.45 -1.76 14.66
CA THR A 127 13.25 -2.15 15.83
C THR A 127 14.74 -1.97 15.58
N PRO A 128 15.23 -0.74 15.39
CA PRO A 128 16.64 -0.48 15.05
C PRO A 128 17.63 -0.99 16.11
N GLU A 129 17.19 -1.17 17.35
CA GLU A 129 17.99 -1.76 18.44
C GLU A 129 17.94 -3.30 18.45
N GLY A 130 17.31 -3.90 17.44
CA GLY A 130 17.08 -5.34 17.34
C GLY A 130 15.88 -5.80 18.17
N GLY A 131 15.50 -7.06 17.95
CA GLY A 131 14.36 -7.71 18.60
C GLY A 131 13.19 -7.91 17.65
N GLY A 132 12.25 -8.76 18.05
CA GLY A 132 11.13 -9.18 17.23
C GLY A 132 11.43 -10.46 16.45
N GLU A 133 10.38 -11.15 16.05
CA GLU A 133 10.43 -12.40 15.29
C GLU A 133 9.48 -12.28 14.10
N ILE A 134 9.95 -12.74 12.93
CA ILE A 134 9.12 -12.86 11.73
C ILE A 134 8.53 -14.25 11.69
N ARG A 135 7.22 -14.34 11.76
CA ARG A 135 6.49 -15.59 11.65
C ARG A 135 6.01 -15.80 10.22
N THR A 136 6.00 -17.05 9.80
CA THR A 136 5.48 -17.48 8.51
C THR A 136 4.77 -18.82 8.67
N HIS A 137 3.88 -19.15 7.73
CA HIS A 137 3.26 -20.44 7.70
C HIS A 137 4.29 -21.56 7.51
N LYS A 138 4.34 -22.51 8.46
CA LYS A 138 5.30 -23.63 8.46
C LYS A 138 4.80 -24.87 7.68
N GLY A 139 3.53 -24.89 7.30
CA GLY A 139 2.91 -25.99 6.56
C GLY A 139 3.41 -26.11 5.11
N LYS A 140 3.10 -27.23 4.47
CA LYS A 140 3.32 -27.41 3.02
C LYS A 140 2.31 -26.58 2.23
N GLY A 141 2.68 -26.17 1.01
CA GLY A 141 1.80 -25.40 0.11
C GLY A 141 1.74 -23.91 0.40
N GLN A 142 0.71 -23.24 -0.09
CA GLN A 142 0.47 -21.82 0.10
C GLN A 142 -0.01 -21.52 1.52
N ASP A 143 0.26 -20.30 1.97
CA ASP A 143 -0.23 -19.83 3.27
C ASP A 143 -1.74 -19.66 3.24
N PRO A 144 -2.50 -20.33 4.13
CA PRO A 144 -3.96 -20.26 4.12
C PRO A 144 -4.53 -18.89 4.44
N LEU A 145 -3.81 -18.02 5.15
CA LEU A 145 -4.28 -16.67 5.46
C LEU A 145 -4.21 -15.74 4.24
N PHE A 146 -3.14 -15.83 3.46
CA PHE A 146 -2.94 -14.95 2.30
C PHE A 146 -3.48 -15.56 0.99
N HIS A 147 -3.55 -16.90 0.92
CA HIS A 147 -3.97 -17.64 -0.28
C HIS A 147 -5.01 -18.72 0.06
N PRO A 148 -6.16 -18.36 0.68
CA PRO A 148 -7.10 -19.35 1.21
C PRO A 148 -7.69 -20.26 0.14
N VAL A 149 -7.97 -19.75 -1.05
CA VAL A 149 -8.47 -20.55 -2.18
C VAL A 149 -7.39 -21.51 -2.69
N HIS A 150 -6.18 -21.03 -2.90
CA HIS A 150 -5.07 -21.86 -3.42
C HIS A 150 -4.63 -22.94 -2.42
N SER A 151 -4.71 -22.66 -1.14
CA SER A 151 -4.41 -23.62 -0.07
C SER A 151 -5.53 -24.67 0.11
N GLY A 152 -6.72 -24.37 -0.38
CA GLY A 152 -7.93 -25.19 -0.17
C GLY A 152 -8.62 -24.93 1.17
N LEU A 153 -8.27 -23.87 1.90
CA LEU A 153 -8.97 -23.44 3.11
C LEU A 153 -10.38 -22.92 2.76
N MET A 154 -10.50 -22.18 1.67
CA MET A 154 -11.77 -21.66 1.17
C MET A 154 -12.09 -22.26 -0.22
N PRO A 155 -13.38 -22.38 -0.54
CA PRO A 155 -13.79 -22.77 -1.89
C PRO A 155 -13.47 -21.68 -2.91
N GLU A 156 -13.49 -22.06 -4.18
CA GLU A 156 -13.42 -21.12 -5.29
C GLU A 156 -14.60 -20.13 -5.23
N PRO A 157 -14.39 -18.87 -5.66
CA PRO A 157 -15.47 -17.89 -5.70
C PRO A 157 -16.53 -18.29 -6.74
N LEU A 158 -17.77 -18.39 -6.29
CA LEU A 158 -18.91 -18.73 -7.15
C LEU A 158 -19.60 -17.44 -7.61
N PHE A 159 -19.58 -17.19 -8.91
CA PHE A 159 -20.23 -16.05 -9.53
C PHE A 159 -21.55 -16.46 -10.21
N SER A 160 -22.63 -15.83 -9.83
CA SER A 160 -23.91 -15.94 -10.56
C SER A 160 -23.78 -15.38 -11.99
N ALA A 161 -24.72 -15.73 -12.85
CA ALA A 161 -24.80 -15.19 -14.21
C ALA A 161 -24.94 -13.65 -14.22
N GLY A 162 -25.59 -13.06 -13.19
CA GLY A 162 -25.70 -11.62 -13.01
C GLY A 162 -24.38 -10.98 -12.70
N GLU A 163 -23.65 -11.50 -11.71
CA GLU A 163 -22.33 -10.99 -11.30
C GLU A 163 -21.29 -11.10 -12.42
N ARG A 164 -21.30 -12.21 -13.18
CA ARG A 164 -20.44 -12.35 -14.37
C ARG A 164 -20.68 -11.27 -15.41
N ARG A 165 -21.98 -10.95 -15.67
CA ARG A 165 -22.35 -9.86 -16.60
C ARG A 165 -21.93 -8.51 -16.06
N ALA A 166 -22.13 -8.25 -14.76
CA ALA A 166 -21.71 -7.00 -14.13
C ALA A 166 -20.21 -6.78 -14.26
N LEU A 167 -19.38 -7.77 -13.93
CA LEU A 167 -17.92 -7.68 -14.09
C LEU A 167 -17.50 -7.40 -15.53
N MET A 168 -18.14 -8.04 -16.53
CA MET A 168 -17.85 -7.77 -17.94
C MET A 168 -18.22 -6.34 -18.32
N GLN A 169 -19.37 -5.82 -17.85
CA GLN A 169 -19.77 -4.44 -18.09
C GLN A 169 -18.83 -3.42 -17.44
N GLU A 170 -18.37 -3.69 -16.23
CA GLU A 170 -17.40 -2.83 -15.55
C GLU A 170 -16.06 -2.79 -16.30
N LEU A 171 -15.57 -3.93 -16.83
CA LEU A 171 -14.36 -3.95 -17.67
C LEU A 171 -14.56 -3.22 -19.00
N GLU A 172 -15.74 -3.31 -19.63
CA GLU A 172 -16.07 -2.54 -20.83
C GLU A 172 -16.08 -1.04 -20.55
N GLN A 173 -16.70 -0.63 -19.43
CA GLN A 173 -16.70 0.76 -18.98
C GLN A 173 -15.29 1.27 -18.65
N LEU A 174 -14.45 0.42 -18.04
CA LEU A 174 -13.04 0.70 -17.81
C LEU A 174 -12.33 0.97 -19.14
N CYS A 175 -12.49 0.09 -20.13
CA CYS A 175 -11.86 0.29 -21.44
C CYS A 175 -12.28 1.59 -22.12
N GLN A 176 -13.54 2.03 -21.93
CA GLN A 176 -14.02 3.31 -22.45
C GLN A 176 -13.43 4.49 -21.66
N ARG A 177 -13.45 4.42 -20.34
CA ARG A 177 -12.93 5.47 -19.46
C ARG A 177 -11.43 5.67 -19.62
N GLU A 178 -10.68 4.58 -19.73
CA GLU A 178 -9.22 4.57 -19.83
C GLU A 178 -8.71 4.45 -21.29
N ALA A 179 -9.52 4.79 -22.26
CA ALA A 179 -9.18 4.64 -23.67
C ALA A 179 -7.87 5.36 -24.08
N LYS A 180 -7.58 6.51 -23.47
CA LYS A 180 -6.32 7.25 -23.71
C LYS A 180 -5.12 6.47 -23.17
N ALA A 181 -5.19 5.97 -21.94
CA ALA A 181 -4.13 5.18 -21.34
C ALA A 181 -3.91 3.87 -22.09
N LEU A 182 -4.96 3.19 -22.52
CA LEU A 182 -4.89 1.98 -23.35
C LEU A 182 -4.26 2.26 -24.70
N SER A 183 -4.62 3.37 -25.37
CA SER A 183 -4.00 3.80 -26.62
C SER A 183 -2.51 4.11 -26.45
N CYS A 184 -2.12 4.72 -25.33
CA CYS A 184 -0.72 4.95 -25.01
C CYS A 184 0.03 3.63 -24.80
N LEU A 185 -0.52 2.69 -24.03
CA LEU A 185 0.07 1.37 -23.84
C LEU A 185 0.19 0.58 -25.12
N SER A 186 -0.82 0.65 -26.02
CA SER A 186 -0.75 0.02 -27.35
C SER A 186 0.42 0.57 -28.18
N ARG A 187 0.64 1.88 -28.17
CA ARG A 187 1.79 2.47 -28.88
C ARG A 187 3.14 2.10 -28.27
N LEU A 188 3.20 1.95 -26.93
CA LEU A 188 4.44 1.56 -26.24
C LEU A 188 4.80 0.09 -26.45
N LEU A 189 3.80 -0.79 -26.46
CA LEU A 189 3.96 -2.24 -26.41
C LEU A 189 3.58 -2.93 -27.73
N GLY A 190 2.78 -2.28 -28.58
CA GLY A 190 2.31 -2.83 -29.83
C GLY A 190 1.17 -3.85 -29.67
N PRO A 191 1.06 -4.86 -30.55
CA PRO A 191 -0.12 -5.72 -30.68
C PRO A 191 -0.51 -6.51 -29.45
N ALA A 192 0.40 -6.71 -28.51
CA ALA A 192 0.14 -7.48 -27.29
C ALA A 192 -1.02 -6.90 -26.45
N VAL A 193 -1.20 -5.57 -26.48
CA VAL A 193 -2.30 -4.87 -25.77
C VAL A 193 -3.60 -4.89 -26.58
N GLU A 194 -3.52 -5.03 -27.90
CA GLU A 194 -4.68 -4.99 -28.80
C GLU A 194 -5.41 -6.34 -28.89
N ASN A 195 -4.80 -7.40 -28.34
CA ASN A 195 -5.43 -8.72 -28.35
C ASN A 195 -6.76 -8.70 -27.58
N PRO A 196 -7.78 -9.42 -28.03
CA PRO A 196 -9.02 -9.57 -27.29
C PRO A 196 -8.75 -10.06 -25.85
N TYR A 197 -9.53 -9.56 -24.90
CA TYR A 197 -9.46 -10.04 -23.51
C TYR A 197 -10.63 -10.94 -23.16
N SER A 198 -10.47 -11.77 -22.15
CA SER A 198 -11.51 -12.66 -21.63
C SER A 198 -11.38 -12.83 -20.12
N LEU A 199 -12.52 -12.92 -19.44
CA LEU A 199 -12.60 -13.33 -18.05
C LEU A 199 -12.79 -14.84 -17.96
N HIS A 200 -11.98 -15.47 -17.10
CA HIS A 200 -12.09 -16.88 -16.76
C HIS A 200 -12.57 -17.00 -15.33
N PHE A 201 -13.77 -17.53 -15.17
CA PHE A 201 -14.35 -17.86 -13.87
C PHE A 201 -13.88 -19.25 -13.44
N PRO A 202 -13.54 -19.43 -12.16
CA PRO A 202 -13.05 -20.72 -11.71
C PRO A 202 -14.13 -21.79 -11.81
N ALA A 203 -13.70 -23.02 -12.11
CA ALA A 203 -14.50 -24.21 -11.97
C ALA A 203 -14.18 -24.89 -10.63
N GLU A 204 -15.08 -25.70 -10.12
CA GLU A 204 -14.89 -26.48 -8.90
C GLU A 204 -13.61 -27.33 -8.96
N GLY A 205 -12.83 -27.32 -7.88
CA GLY A 205 -11.58 -28.06 -7.75
C GLY A 205 -10.35 -27.40 -8.40
N THR A 206 -10.50 -26.20 -9.04
CA THR A 206 -9.36 -25.52 -9.68
C THR A 206 -8.44 -24.80 -8.70
N ARG A 207 -8.93 -24.51 -7.50
CA ARG A 207 -8.23 -23.72 -6.45
C ARG A 207 -7.74 -22.38 -6.95
N ARG A 208 -8.54 -21.70 -7.75
CA ARG A 208 -8.22 -20.41 -8.38
C ARG A 208 -9.33 -19.40 -8.15
N GLY A 209 -8.98 -18.10 -8.22
CA GLY A 209 -9.94 -17.02 -8.33
C GLY A 209 -10.32 -16.71 -9.78
N VAL A 210 -11.09 -15.65 -9.98
CA VAL A 210 -11.36 -15.09 -11.30
C VAL A 210 -10.06 -14.58 -11.92
N THR A 211 -9.84 -14.81 -13.23
CA THR A 211 -8.64 -14.37 -13.92
C THR A 211 -8.97 -13.65 -15.23
N LEU A 212 -8.25 -12.57 -15.50
CA LEU A 212 -8.28 -11.84 -16.76
C LEU A 212 -7.16 -12.34 -17.67
N LYS A 213 -7.42 -12.49 -18.97
CA LYS A 213 -6.41 -12.83 -19.99
C LYS A 213 -6.53 -11.91 -21.19
N GLY A 214 -5.50 -11.91 -22.05
CA GLY A 214 -5.45 -11.12 -23.29
C GLY A 214 -4.93 -9.71 -23.08
N GLY A 215 -5.24 -8.82 -24.03
CA GLY A 215 -4.63 -7.49 -24.13
C GLY A 215 -4.85 -6.61 -22.91
N LEU A 216 -6.03 -6.62 -22.32
CA LEU A 216 -6.31 -5.83 -21.11
C LEU A 216 -5.51 -6.33 -19.88
N HIS A 217 -5.27 -7.64 -19.77
CA HIS A 217 -4.36 -8.17 -18.75
C HIS A 217 -2.93 -7.69 -18.96
N THR A 218 -2.46 -7.73 -20.21
CA THR A 218 -1.12 -7.23 -20.58
C THR A 218 -1.01 -5.73 -20.30
N ALA A 219 -1.99 -4.92 -20.68
CA ALA A 219 -2.04 -3.49 -20.42
C ALA A 219 -1.99 -3.17 -18.93
N SER A 220 -2.83 -3.86 -18.14
CA SER A 220 -2.86 -3.71 -16.68
C SER A 220 -1.52 -4.06 -16.05
N SER A 221 -0.95 -5.20 -16.40
CA SER A 221 0.34 -5.63 -15.85
C SER A 221 1.49 -4.71 -16.27
N ALA A 222 1.49 -4.24 -17.51
CA ALA A 222 2.51 -3.31 -18.01
C ALA A 222 2.43 -1.94 -17.34
N ALA A 223 1.23 -1.44 -17.06
CA ALA A 223 1.06 -0.19 -16.32
C ALA A 223 1.71 -0.26 -14.91
N GLU A 224 1.55 -1.38 -14.20
CA GLU A 224 2.25 -1.62 -12.95
C GLU A 224 3.77 -1.68 -13.16
N VAL A 225 4.25 -2.46 -14.14
CA VAL A 225 5.69 -2.60 -14.41
C VAL A 225 6.34 -1.25 -14.70
N LEU A 226 5.69 -0.38 -15.48
CA LEU A 226 6.18 0.97 -15.78
C LEU A 226 6.29 1.83 -14.52
N LEU A 227 5.33 1.75 -13.60
CA LEU A 227 5.45 2.41 -12.30
C LEU A 227 6.62 1.85 -11.48
N LEU A 228 6.74 0.53 -11.35
CA LEU A 228 7.83 -0.10 -10.60
C LEU A 228 9.20 0.32 -11.13
N GLN A 229 9.35 0.46 -12.47
CA GLN A 229 10.57 0.97 -13.08
C GLN A 229 10.88 2.41 -12.67
N CYS A 230 9.86 3.29 -12.66
CA CYS A 230 10.05 4.67 -12.24
C CYS A 230 10.48 4.77 -10.78
N LEU A 231 9.93 3.93 -9.90
CA LEU A 231 10.30 3.90 -8.48
C LEU A 231 11.71 3.36 -8.25
N GLU A 232 12.21 2.49 -9.12
CA GLU A 232 13.57 1.94 -9.11
C GLU A 232 14.59 2.84 -9.84
N TRP A 233 14.12 3.79 -10.65
CA TRP A 233 14.94 4.62 -11.54
C TRP A 233 16.11 5.33 -10.87
N PRO A 234 15.98 5.99 -9.70
CA PRO A 234 17.09 6.68 -9.05
C PRO A 234 18.28 5.75 -8.77
N VAL A 235 18.00 4.51 -8.37
CA VAL A 235 19.04 3.50 -8.09
C VAL A 235 19.71 3.05 -9.39
N ARG A 236 18.94 2.87 -10.47
CA ARG A 236 19.48 2.47 -11.77
C ARG A 236 20.35 3.53 -12.41
N ALA A 237 19.99 4.80 -12.31
CA ALA A 237 20.80 5.89 -12.82
C ALA A 237 22.21 5.90 -12.19
N GLN A 238 22.32 5.60 -10.91
CA GLN A 238 23.59 5.46 -10.21
C GLN A 238 24.40 4.22 -10.66
N SER A 239 23.72 3.09 -10.90
CA SER A 239 24.38 1.84 -11.31
C SER A 239 24.84 1.85 -12.77
N LEU A 240 24.30 2.74 -13.62
CA LEU A 240 24.72 2.91 -15.01
C LEU A 240 25.92 3.85 -15.18
N GLY A 241 26.58 4.26 -14.09
CA GLY A 241 27.84 5.03 -14.12
C GLY A 241 27.67 6.50 -14.46
N GLY A 242 26.51 7.07 -14.22
CA GLY A 242 26.36 8.52 -14.20
C GLY A 242 27.21 9.08 -13.02
N ASP A 243 28.27 9.79 -13.34
CA ASP A 243 29.16 10.44 -12.37
C ASP A 243 28.32 11.38 -11.50
N VAL A 244 27.99 10.94 -10.30
CA VAL A 244 27.37 11.78 -9.28
C VAL A 244 28.50 12.39 -8.46
N ASP A 245 29.10 13.44 -9.02
CA ASP A 245 30.06 14.26 -8.27
C ASP A 245 29.30 14.98 -7.14
N GLY A 246 29.80 14.81 -5.92
CA GLY A 246 29.13 15.18 -4.68
C GLY A 246 28.71 16.65 -4.62
N GLY A 247 27.40 16.88 -4.65
CA GLY A 247 26.80 18.19 -4.45
C GLY A 247 25.82 18.54 -5.56
N ARG A 248 24.52 18.37 -5.30
CA ARG A 248 23.37 18.65 -6.17
C ARG A 248 23.51 17.99 -7.54
N ALA A 249 23.03 16.76 -7.64
CA ALA A 249 22.82 16.14 -8.94
C ALA A 249 22.19 17.19 -9.87
N ASN A 250 22.74 17.34 -11.08
CA ASN A 250 22.07 18.08 -12.15
C ASN A 250 20.80 17.30 -12.50
N LEU A 251 19.75 17.56 -11.75
CA LEU A 251 18.41 17.05 -12.04
C LEU A 251 18.04 17.56 -13.43
N SER A 252 17.47 16.70 -14.24
CA SER A 252 16.87 17.15 -15.48
C SER A 252 15.82 18.23 -15.17
N PRO A 253 15.52 19.18 -16.09
CA PRO A 253 14.50 20.19 -15.86
C PRO A 253 13.15 19.62 -15.43
N ILE A 254 12.87 18.35 -15.76
CA ILE A 254 11.67 17.60 -15.38
C ILE A 254 11.76 17.15 -13.92
N GLU A 255 12.91 16.65 -13.48
CA GLU A 255 13.14 16.23 -12.10
C GLU A 255 13.14 17.44 -11.15
N GLU A 256 13.72 18.55 -11.57
CA GLU A 256 13.70 19.82 -10.81
C GLU A 256 12.27 20.38 -10.69
N LYS A 257 11.50 20.31 -11.77
CA LYS A 257 10.11 20.73 -11.79
C LYS A 257 9.21 19.79 -10.97
N THR A 258 9.48 18.50 -11.00
CA THR A 258 8.79 17.49 -10.17
C THR A 258 9.09 17.73 -8.69
N LEU A 259 10.34 17.97 -8.30
CA LEU A 259 10.72 18.32 -6.94
C LEU A 259 10.17 19.68 -6.49
N GLN A 260 10.07 20.67 -7.37
CA GLN A 260 9.41 21.95 -7.06
C GLN A 260 7.91 21.79 -6.81
N ILE A 261 7.22 20.95 -7.60
CA ILE A 261 5.80 20.62 -7.42
C ILE A 261 5.60 19.87 -6.09
N LEU A 262 6.52 18.99 -5.72
CA LEU A 262 6.47 18.18 -4.51
C LEU A 262 6.87 18.94 -3.22
N ARG A 263 7.62 20.03 -3.34
CA ARG A 263 7.99 20.93 -2.22
C ARG A 263 6.96 22.01 -1.93
N ALA A 264 5.99 22.22 -2.81
CA ALA A 264 4.88 23.12 -2.53
C ALA A 264 3.99 22.53 -1.42
N PRO A 265 3.57 23.33 -0.40
CA PRO A 265 2.59 22.85 0.58
C PRO A 265 1.36 22.41 -0.19
N ALA A 266 0.89 21.18 0.09
CA ALA A 266 -0.17 20.50 -0.66
C ALA A 266 -1.33 21.46 -1.03
N PRO A 267 -1.38 22.02 -2.24
CA PRO A 267 -2.61 22.54 -2.76
C PRO A 267 -3.41 21.32 -3.20
N ASN A 268 -4.73 21.38 -3.06
CA ASN A 268 -5.65 20.44 -3.66
C ASN A 268 -5.22 20.20 -5.12
N PHE A 269 -4.53 19.09 -5.36
CA PHE A 269 -4.01 18.74 -6.67
C PHE A 269 -5.20 18.20 -7.48
N SER A 270 -5.98 19.10 -8.02
CA SER A 270 -6.84 18.78 -9.15
C SER A 270 -5.89 18.59 -10.34
N LEU A 271 -5.89 17.42 -10.94
CA LEU A 271 -5.24 17.21 -12.24
C LEU A 271 -5.66 18.37 -13.16
N PRO A 272 -4.72 19.08 -13.82
CA PRO A 272 -5.07 20.20 -14.67
C PRO A 272 -6.10 19.73 -15.70
N ALA A 273 -7.15 20.55 -15.87
CA ALA A 273 -8.18 20.33 -16.87
C ALA A 273 -7.53 19.94 -18.20
N GLN A 274 -8.00 18.83 -18.76
CA GLN A 274 -7.48 18.18 -19.96
C GLN A 274 -7.36 19.20 -21.11
N THR A 275 -6.14 19.68 -21.35
CA THR A 275 -5.81 20.22 -22.66
C THR A 275 -5.65 19.02 -23.61
N GLU A 276 -6.17 19.15 -24.82
CA GLU A 276 -6.04 18.17 -25.92
C GLU A 276 -4.55 17.98 -26.31
N GLN A 277 -3.74 17.43 -25.42
CA GLN A 277 -2.36 17.07 -25.72
C GLN A 277 -2.30 15.58 -26.15
N GLU A 278 -1.45 15.33 -27.14
CA GLU A 278 -1.25 14.00 -27.68
C GLU A 278 -1.02 12.95 -26.59
N PRO A 279 -1.66 11.79 -26.66
CA PRO A 279 -1.48 10.73 -25.68
C PRO A 279 -0.02 10.23 -25.72
N CYS A 280 0.66 10.12 -24.60
CA CYS A 280 2.07 9.75 -24.40
C CYS A 280 3.12 10.80 -24.84
N PRO A 281 3.13 12.02 -24.31
CA PRO A 281 4.11 13.03 -24.70
C PRO A 281 5.57 12.69 -24.36
N ASP A 282 5.79 11.83 -23.37
CA ASP A 282 7.12 11.52 -22.80
C ASP A 282 7.58 10.07 -23.06
N ALA A 283 6.92 9.35 -23.97
CA ALA A 283 7.36 8.01 -24.35
C ALA A 283 8.67 8.11 -25.16
N VAL A 284 9.74 7.53 -24.65
CA VAL A 284 10.97 7.36 -25.43
C VAL A 284 10.65 6.36 -26.53
N LEU A 285 10.51 6.83 -27.75
CA LEU A 285 10.15 5.98 -28.90
C LEU A 285 11.33 5.09 -29.36
N ASP A 286 12.56 5.51 -29.06
CA ASP A 286 13.78 4.75 -29.34
C ASP A 286 14.42 4.30 -28.02
N GLY A 287 14.79 3.01 -27.90
CA GLY A 287 15.42 2.46 -26.70
C GLY A 287 14.50 1.55 -25.88
N PRO A 288 14.83 1.27 -24.60
CA PRO A 288 14.05 0.42 -23.71
C PRO A 288 12.62 0.93 -23.47
N VAL A 289 11.71 0.03 -23.12
CA VAL A 289 10.33 0.39 -22.71
C VAL A 289 10.40 1.10 -21.37
N MET A 290 10.34 2.42 -21.40
CA MET A 290 10.39 3.31 -20.24
C MET A 290 9.49 4.52 -20.46
N VAL A 291 9.01 5.10 -19.38
CA VAL A 291 8.20 6.33 -19.36
C VAL A 291 8.61 7.22 -18.17
N SER A 292 8.21 8.49 -18.20
CA SER A 292 8.36 9.36 -17.04
C SER A 292 7.45 8.91 -15.88
N PRO A 293 7.76 9.26 -14.62
CA PRO A 293 6.87 9.00 -13.48
C PRO A 293 5.46 9.56 -13.68
N ARG A 294 5.32 10.72 -14.32
CA ARG A 294 4.04 11.32 -14.67
C ARG A 294 3.25 10.41 -15.61
N THR A 295 3.88 9.97 -16.70
CA THR A 295 3.22 9.07 -17.65
C THR A 295 2.87 7.73 -16.99
N ALA A 296 3.75 7.17 -16.15
CA ALA A 296 3.44 5.95 -15.40
C ALA A 296 2.17 6.12 -14.53
N LEU A 297 2.01 7.26 -13.86
CA LEU A 297 0.82 7.57 -13.08
C LEU A 297 -0.44 7.76 -13.94
N GLU A 298 -0.29 8.33 -15.14
CA GLU A 298 -1.40 8.47 -16.11
C GLU A 298 -1.85 7.11 -16.69
N LEU A 299 -0.96 6.11 -16.71
CA LEU A 299 -1.26 4.75 -17.17
C LEU A 299 -1.77 3.84 -16.05
N LEU A 300 -1.40 4.12 -14.81
CA LEU A 300 -1.70 3.29 -13.64
C LEU A 300 -3.20 3.07 -13.38
N PRO A 301 -4.14 3.98 -13.74
CA PRO A 301 -5.57 3.74 -13.59
C PRO A 301 -6.06 2.45 -14.27
N VAL A 302 -5.44 2.02 -15.37
CA VAL A 302 -5.75 0.73 -16.03
C VAL A 302 -5.48 -0.44 -15.07
N HIS A 303 -4.33 -0.42 -14.39
CA HIS A 303 -3.99 -1.47 -13.40
C HIS A 303 -4.88 -1.39 -12.15
N ALA A 304 -5.00 -0.21 -11.55
CA ALA A 304 -5.78 -0.01 -10.34
C ALA A 304 -7.23 -0.44 -10.53
N SER A 305 -7.88 -0.01 -11.63
CA SER A 305 -9.27 -0.38 -11.89
C SER A 305 -9.45 -1.87 -12.20
N VAL A 306 -8.52 -2.51 -12.91
CA VAL A 306 -8.59 -3.98 -13.14
C VAL A 306 -8.49 -4.72 -11.80
N GLN A 307 -7.57 -4.32 -10.92
CA GLN A 307 -7.44 -4.93 -9.60
C GLN A 307 -8.69 -4.70 -8.75
N ASP A 308 -9.22 -3.47 -8.76
CA ASP A 308 -10.43 -3.13 -8.04
C ASP A 308 -11.63 -3.99 -8.48
N ILE A 309 -11.92 -4.00 -9.78
CA ILE A 309 -13.04 -4.78 -10.35
C ILE A 309 -12.90 -6.26 -10.01
N LEU A 310 -11.74 -6.87 -10.13
CA LEU A 310 -11.55 -8.30 -9.96
C LEU A 310 -11.44 -8.72 -8.50
N GLN A 311 -10.68 -7.99 -7.68
CA GLN A 311 -10.37 -8.42 -6.32
C GLN A 311 -11.42 -7.99 -5.30
N ARG A 312 -12.11 -6.86 -5.53
CA ARG A 312 -13.18 -6.40 -4.64
C ARG A 312 -14.54 -7.03 -4.97
N ALA A 313 -14.69 -7.68 -6.14
CA ALA A 313 -15.90 -8.42 -6.46
C ALA A 313 -16.29 -9.35 -5.31
N ARG A 314 -17.51 -9.21 -4.77
CA ARG A 314 -17.93 -9.85 -3.52
C ARG A 314 -17.62 -11.35 -3.46
N PRO A 315 -17.92 -12.20 -4.47
CA PRO A 315 -17.56 -13.62 -4.41
C PRO A 315 -16.06 -13.86 -4.30
N GLN A 316 -15.25 -13.08 -5.03
CA GLN A 316 -13.78 -13.14 -4.97
C GLN A 316 -13.27 -12.69 -3.60
N ALA A 317 -13.75 -11.57 -3.08
CA ALA A 317 -13.36 -11.02 -1.80
C ALA A 317 -13.73 -11.95 -0.63
N LEU A 318 -14.91 -12.57 -0.66
CA LEU A 318 -15.33 -13.57 0.34
C LEU A 318 -14.39 -14.78 0.35
N SER A 319 -14.13 -15.38 -0.81
CA SER A 319 -13.28 -16.56 -0.88
C SER A 319 -11.80 -16.24 -0.55
N SER A 320 -11.30 -15.05 -0.87
CA SER A 320 -9.87 -14.72 -0.77
C SER A 320 -9.50 -13.82 0.41
N GLY A 321 -10.44 -13.03 0.95
CA GLY A 321 -10.17 -12.03 2.00
C GLY A 321 -10.72 -12.38 3.38
N LEU A 322 -11.84 -13.15 3.43
CA LEU A 322 -12.56 -13.38 4.68
C LEU A 322 -11.73 -14.04 5.78
N PRO A 323 -10.91 -15.09 5.53
CA PRO A 323 -10.10 -15.68 6.61
C PRO A 323 -9.13 -14.69 7.25
N LEU A 324 -8.48 -13.84 6.45
CA LEU A 324 -7.56 -12.83 6.95
C LEU A 324 -8.31 -11.74 7.73
N LEU A 325 -9.43 -11.24 7.21
CA LEU A 325 -10.27 -10.26 7.91
C LEU A 325 -10.79 -10.82 9.25
N ALA A 326 -11.23 -12.07 9.28
CA ALA A 326 -11.71 -12.72 10.51
C ALA A 326 -10.58 -12.82 11.56
N VAL A 327 -9.36 -13.17 11.15
CA VAL A 327 -8.19 -13.20 12.05
C VAL A 327 -7.85 -11.78 12.54
N MET A 328 -7.81 -10.78 11.67
CA MET A 328 -7.56 -9.38 12.05
C MET A 328 -8.60 -8.90 13.07
N THR A 329 -9.87 -9.20 12.85
CA THR A 329 -10.98 -8.85 13.77
C THR A 329 -10.84 -9.55 15.12
N SER A 330 -10.55 -10.85 15.11
CA SER A 330 -10.38 -11.63 16.35
C SER A 330 -9.17 -11.15 17.18
N ILE A 331 -8.12 -10.64 16.55
CA ILE A 331 -6.98 -10.01 17.25
C ILE A 331 -7.41 -8.72 17.95
N LEU A 332 -8.20 -7.88 17.27
CA LEU A 332 -8.74 -6.67 17.90
C LEU A 332 -9.62 -7.01 19.10
N ALA A 333 -10.41 -8.08 19.01
CA ALA A 333 -11.25 -8.58 20.10
C ALA A 333 -10.47 -9.35 21.20
N GLY A 334 -9.20 -9.71 20.96
CA GLY A 334 -8.38 -10.50 21.88
C GLY A 334 -8.75 -11.99 21.94
N THR A 335 -9.39 -12.51 20.88
CA THR A 335 -9.92 -13.90 20.78
C THR A 335 -9.32 -14.69 19.63
N SER A 336 -8.23 -14.20 19.04
CA SER A 336 -7.61 -14.84 17.88
C SER A 336 -7.05 -16.23 18.20
N PRO A 337 -7.09 -17.16 17.21
CA PRO A 337 -6.39 -18.44 17.32
C PRO A 337 -4.85 -18.29 17.30
N LEU A 338 -4.34 -17.08 17.18
CA LEU A 338 -2.93 -16.72 17.29
C LEU A 338 -2.68 -16.06 18.67
N PRO A 339 -2.38 -16.83 19.74
CA PRO A 339 -2.37 -16.29 21.12
C PRO A 339 -1.40 -15.12 21.30
N GLU A 340 -0.21 -15.20 20.69
CA GLU A 340 0.81 -14.14 20.79
C GLU A 340 0.37 -12.81 20.13
N ALA A 341 -0.50 -12.87 19.11
CA ALA A 341 -1.09 -11.70 18.50
C ALA A 341 -2.16 -11.04 19.38
N ASN A 342 -2.82 -11.82 20.27
CA ASN A 342 -3.78 -11.27 21.22
C ASN A 342 -3.12 -10.35 22.24
N ASP A 343 -1.88 -10.66 22.65
CA ASP A 343 -1.12 -9.89 23.63
C ASP A 343 -0.34 -8.74 23.01
N ALA A 344 -0.12 -8.77 21.68
CA ALA A 344 0.61 -7.75 20.96
C ALA A 344 -0.18 -6.43 20.87
N ALA A 345 0.50 -5.31 21.14
CA ALA A 345 -0.05 -3.98 20.88
C ALA A 345 -0.11 -3.67 19.39
N LEU A 346 0.86 -4.18 18.63
CA LEU A 346 0.93 -4.07 17.18
C LEU A 346 1.02 -5.45 16.53
N THR A 347 0.09 -5.73 15.63
CA THR A 347 0.14 -6.89 14.72
C THR A 347 0.32 -6.41 13.29
N VAL A 348 1.24 -7.03 12.56
CA VAL A 348 1.50 -6.72 11.16
C VAL A 348 1.45 -7.99 10.33
N PHE A 349 0.58 -8.00 9.33
CA PHE A 349 0.51 -9.00 8.28
C PHE A 349 1.15 -8.45 7.01
N VAL A 350 2.20 -9.09 6.50
CA VAL A 350 2.90 -8.69 5.27
C VAL A 350 2.48 -9.61 4.13
N GLY A 351 1.64 -9.09 3.27
CA GLY A 351 1.04 -9.79 2.14
C GLY A 351 1.16 -9.02 0.82
N HIS A 352 0.07 -9.00 0.08
CA HIS A 352 -0.01 -8.53 -1.30
C HIS A 352 -1.10 -7.44 -1.45
N ASP A 353 -1.03 -6.70 -2.56
CA ASP A 353 -2.09 -5.78 -3.02
C ASP A 353 -3.47 -6.44 -3.06
N THR A 354 -3.53 -7.65 -3.60
CA THR A 354 -4.77 -8.44 -3.68
C THR A 354 -5.39 -8.71 -2.31
N ASN A 355 -4.58 -8.95 -1.27
CA ASN A 355 -5.09 -9.14 0.09
C ASN A 355 -5.72 -7.85 0.64
N ILE A 356 -5.09 -6.69 0.40
CA ILE A 356 -5.66 -5.39 0.79
C ILE A 356 -6.97 -5.14 0.04
N ALA A 357 -6.98 -5.36 -1.29
CA ALA A 357 -8.17 -5.18 -2.10
C ALA A 357 -9.33 -6.10 -1.69
N ASN A 358 -9.05 -7.39 -1.40
CA ASN A 358 -10.07 -8.32 -0.92
C ASN A 358 -10.67 -7.89 0.42
N VAL A 359 -9.82 -7.54 1.41
CA VAL A 359 -10.29 -7.10 2.74
C VAL A 359 -11.06 -5.78 2.63
N ALA A 360 -10.55 -4.82 1.84
CA ALA A 360 -11.23 -3.56 1.60
C ALA A 360 -12.59 -3.75 0.90
N GLY A 361 -12.67 -4.65 -0.08
CA GLY A 361 -13.94 -4.97 -0.76
C GLY A 361 -14.98 -5.62 0.17
N LEU A 362 -14.56 -6.38 1.19
CA LEU A 362 -15.49 -6.92 2.22
C LEU A 362 -16.02 -5.86 3.16
N LEU A 363 -15.22 -4.83 3.43
CA LEU A 363 -15.56 -3.74 4.34
C LEU A 363 -16.06 -2.48 3.60
N ASP A 364 -16.24 -2.54 2.28
CA ASP A 364 -16.65 -1.41 1.44
C ASP A 364 -15.80 -0.14 1.69
N LEU A 365 -14.47 -0.34 1.84
CA LEU A 365 -13.52 0.73 2.14
C LEU A 365 -12.91 1.25 0.85
N HIS A 366 -12.96 2.56 0.64
CA HIS A 366 -12.40 3.25 -0.50
C HIS A 366 -11.50 4.41 -0.05
N TRP A 367 -10.46 4.71 -0.82
CA TRP A 367 -9.54 5.82 -0.58
C TRP A 367 -9.19 6.58 -1.86
N GLN A 368 -9.03 7.91 -1.73
CA GLN A 368 -8.71 8.79 -2.86
C GLN A 368 -7.24 8.74 -3.27
N ASN A 369 -6.35 8.41 -2.33
CA ASN A 369 -4.95 8.10 -2.56
C ASN A 369 -4.04 9.24 -3.07
N GLY A 370 -4.49 10.50 -3.05
CA GLY A 370 -3.65 11.65 -3.38
C GLY A 370 -3.08 11.60 -4.81
N GLU A 371 -1.76 11.40 -4.96
CA GLU A 371 -1.07 11.39 -6.25
C GLU A 371 -1.25 10.07 -7.04
N PHE A 372 -1.71 9.02 -6.40
CA PHE A 372 -1.99 7.74 -7.04
C PHE A 372 -3.48 7.62 -7.40
N PRO A 373 -3.85 6.73 -8.33
CA PRO A 373 -5.27 6.45 -8.59
C PRO A 373 -6.00 6.00 -7.33
N ALA A 374 -7.29 6.35 -7.25
CA ALA A 374 -8.16 5.87 -6.18
C ALA A 374 -8.06 4.34 -6.03
N ASP A 375 -8.19 3.86 -4.82
CA ASP A 375 -8.14 2.44 -4.44
C ASP A 375 -6.88 1.66 -4.85
N SER A 376 -5.89 2.32 -5.47
CA SER A 376 -4.63 1.67 -5.77
C SER A 376 -3.81 1.43 -4.49
N THR A 377 -2.97 0.40 -4.53
CA THR A 377 -2.12 -0.03 -3.44
C THR A 377 -0.65 -0.02 -3.85
N PRO A 378 0.04 1.14 -3.92
CA PRO A 378 1.46 1.20 -4.22
C PRO A 378 2.30 0.30 -3.30
N PRO A 379 3.55 -0.07 -3.66
CA PRO A 379 4.42 -0.86 -2.80
C PRO A 379 4.52 -0.30 -1.38
N GLY A 380 4.41 -1.17 -0.38
CA GLY A 380 4.44 -0.78 1.04
C GLY A 380 3.14 -0.17 1.58
N SER A 381 2.05 -0.13 0.81
CA SER A 381 0.74 0.33 1.31
C SER A 381 0.26 -0.47 2.51
N MET A 382 -0.45 0.19 3.42
CA MET A 382 -0.95 -0.38 4.66
C MET A 382 -2.45 -0.08 4.82
N LEU A 383 -3.26 -1.12 5.02
CA LEU A 383 -4.61 -1.02 5.55
C LEU A 383 -4.54 -1.25 7.06
N CYS A 384 -4.92 -0.26 7.84
CA CYS A 384 -4.79 -0.26 9.29
C CYS A 384 -6.16 -0.32 9.95
N LEU A 385 -6.38 -1.31 10.81
CA LEU A 385 -7.48 -1.37 11.74
C LEU A 385 -6.94 -1.08 13.14
N THR A 386 -7.49 -0.08 13.82
CA THR A 386 -7.01 0.37 15.12
C THR A 386 -8.11 0.32 16.15
N LEU A 387 -7.81 -0.19 17.35
CA LEU A 387 -8.72 -0.25 18.48
C LEU A 387 -8.44 0.92 19.42
N TRP A 388 -9.47 1.71 19.66
CA TRP A 388 -9.45 2.83 20.59
C TRP A 388 -10.35 2.53 21.78
N GLU A 389 -9.86 2.81 22.98
CA GLU A 389 -10.57 2.60 24.24
C GLU A 389 -10.82 3.92 24.94
N SER A 390 -12.02 4.09 25.46
CA SER A 390 -12.45 5.22 26.29
C SER A 390 -13.44 4.75 27.35
N ALA A 391 -13.90 5.65 28.21
CA ALA A 391 -14.98 5.36 29.17
C ALA A 391 -16.30 4.98 28.47
N GLN A 392 -16.50 5.41 27.20
CA GLN A 392 -17.69 5.10 26.41
C GLN A 392 -17.62 3.73 25.71
N GLY A 393 -16.46 3.07 25.74
CA GLY A 393 -16.29 1.73 25.17
C GLY A 393 -15.11 1.60 24.21
N LYS A 394 -15.14 0.54 23.41
CA LYS A 394 -14.11 0.19 22.45
C LYS A 394 -14.59 0.47 21.03
N VAL A 395 -13.78 1.20 20.25
CA VAL A 395 -14.10 1.60 18.89
C VAL A 395 -13.01 1.17 17.94
N VAL A 396 -13.37 0.53 16.82
CA VAL A 396 -12.49 0.21 15.70
C VAL A 396 -12.52 1.35 14.71
N LYS A 397 -11.34 1.79 14.25
CA LYS A 397 -11.19 2.76 13.16
C LYS A 397 -10.34 2.16 12.05
N ALA A 398 -10.64 2.55 10.81
CA ALA A 398 -9.88 2.14 9.63
C ALA A 398 -9.11 3.32 9.05
N SER A 399 -7.93 3.06 8.51
CA SER A 399 -7.18 4.05 7.73
C SER A 399 -6.30 3.37 6.70
N PHE A 400 -6.04 4.08 5.60
CA PHE A 400 -5.07 3.68 4.58
C PHE A 400 -3.83 4.57 4.71
N LEU A 401 -2.64 3.96 4.66
CA LEU A 401 -1.36 4.63 4.74
C LEU A 401 -0.42 4.15 3.65
N ARG A 402 0.45 5.05 3.17
CA ARG A 402 1.57 4.75 2.28
C ARG A 402 2.65 5.81 2.36
N GLN A 403 3.79 5.55 1.75
CA GLN A 403 4.75 6.62 1.48
C GLN A 403 4.19 7.60 0.46
N SER A 404 4.59 8.86 0.54
CA SER A 404 4.34 9.84 -0.52
C SER A 404 5.11 9.45 -1.79
N LEU A 405 4.61 9.87 -2.95
CA LEU A 405 5.30 9.67 -4.22
C LEU A 405 6.69 10.34 -4.19
N ALA A 406 6.80 11.51 -3.56
CA ALA A 406 8.07 12.21 -3.39
C ALA A 406 9.13 11.35 -2.68
N ALA A 407 8.76 10.72 -1.55
CA ALA A 407 9.66 9.82 -0.83
C ALA A 407 10.04 8.60 -1.68
N MET A 408 9.12 8.09 -2.48
CA MET A 408 9.36 6.93 -3.33
C MET A 408 10.26 7.23 -4.54
N LEU A 409 10.28 8.48 -5.04
CA LEU A 409 11.06 8.90 -6.21
C LEU A 409 12.41 9.54 -5.87
N THR A 410 12.75 9.75 -4.59
CA THR A 410 14.04 10.32 -4.19
C THR A 410 15.01 9.27 -3.69
N THR A 411 16.31 9.49 -3.88
CA THR A 411 17.41 8.77 -3.19
C THR A 411 17.97 9.55 -2.01
N ASP A 412 17.46 10.76 -1.78
CA ASP A 412 17.91 11.62 -0.68
C ASP A 412 17.27 11.16 0.63
N ALA A 413 18.10 10.66 1.54
CA ALA A 413 17.66 10.14 2.83
C ALA A 413 17.03 11.24 3.72
N GLU A 414 17.47 12.51 3.61
CA GLU A 414 16.89 13.61 4.37
C GLU A 414 15.45 13.88 3.90
N ILE A 415 15.25 13.92 2.57
CA ILE A 415 13.90 14.08 2.00
C ILE A 415 12.99 12.90 2.39
N MET A 416 13.51 11.66 2.34
CA MET A 416 12.73 10.49 2.75
C MET A 416 12.29 10.54 4.22
N GLN A 417 13.12 11.11 5.10
CA GLN A 417 12.81 11.23 6.52
C GLN A 417 11.84 12.37 6.83
N ASP A 418 11.91 13.46 6.09
CA ASP A 418 11.12 14.68 6.35
C ASP A 418 9.71 14.64 5.75
N VAL A 419 9.48 13.80 4.73
CA VAL A 419 8.16 13.69 4.09
C VAL A 419 7.27 12.75 4.87
N ALA A 420 6.20 13.30 5.45
CA ALA A 420 5.22 12.52 6.21
C ALA A 420 4.56 11.43 5.35
N LEU A 421 4.15 10.34 6.00
CA LEU A 421 3.33 9.31 5.38
C LEU A 421 1.99 9.92 4.95
N TYR A 422 1.56 9.58 3.74
CA TYR A 422 0.16 9.82 3.35
C TYR A 422 -0.74 8.96 4.24
N ARG A 423 -1.78 9.58 4.79
CA ARG A 423 -2.80 8.91 5.59
C ARG A 423 -4.17 9.39 5.17
N GLU A 424 -5.08 8.46 5.02
CA GLU A 424 -6.49 8.70 4.83
C GLU A 424 -7.29 7.90 5.87
N VAL A 425 -8.19 8.59 6.58
CA VAL A 425 -9.13 7.94 7.50
C VAL A 425 -10.29 7.41 6.68
N LEU A 426 -10.62 6.14 6.88
CA LEU A 426 -11.66 5.44 6.14
C LEU A 426 -12.91 5.29 7.00
N THR A 427 -14.08 5.43 6.39
CA THR A 427 -15.35 5.24 7.08
C THR A 427 -15.77 3.77 7.00
N LEU A 428 -15.88 3.09 8.14
CA LEU A 428 -16.44 1.75 8.21
C LEU A 428 -17.95 1.78 7.94
N PRO A 429 -18.52 0.80 7.23
CA PRO A 429 -19.97 0.70 7.03
C PRO A 429 -20.71 0.61 8.38
N GLY A 430 -21.65 1.52 8.62
CA GLY A 430 -22.37 1.59 9.90
C GLY A 430 -21.62 2.33 11.01
N ALA A 431 -20.51 3.01 10.68
CA ALA A 431 -19.85 3.92 11.62
C ALA A 431 -20.76 5.09 11.98
N ASP A 432 -20.54 5.67 13.18
CA ASP A 432 -21.24 6.89 13.56
C ASP A 432 -20.72 8.09 12.74
N GLU A 433 -21.58 9.10 12.56
CA GLU A 433 -21.29 10.30 11.78
C GLU A 433 -20.18 11.17 12.38
N THR A 434 -19.77 10.93 13.62
CA THR A 434 -18.91 11.83 14.39
C THR A 434 -17.43 11.45 14.38
N GLY A 435 -17.05 10.26 13.91
CA GLY A 435 -15.63 9.88 13.98
C GLY A 435 -15.18 8.75 13.06
N GLY A 436 -16.02 8.26 12.14
CA GLY A 436 -15.64 7.21 11.17
C GLY A 436 -15.32 5.86 11.81
N GLY A 437 -15.55 5.69 13.13
CA GLY A 437 -15.31 4.46 13.86
C GLY A 437 -16.57 3.67 14.13
N MET A 438 -16.41 2.40 14.45
CA MET A 438 -17.50 1.45 14.74
C MET A 438 -17.23 0.76 16.08
N ALA A 439 -18.25 0.55 16.93
CA ALA A 439 -18.10 -0.21 18.16
C ALA A 439 -17.51 -1.60 17.86
N LEU A 440 -16.58 -2.07 18.68
CA LEU A 440 -15.85 -3.33 18.44
C LEU A 440 -16.81 -4.51 18.27
N ASP A 441 -17.82 -4.62 19.13
CA ASP A 441 -18.78 -5.73 19.04
C ASP A 441 -19.59 -5.68 17.74
N ALA A 442 -20.06 -4.48 17.34
CA ALA A 442 -20.77 -4.30 16.07
C ALA A 442 -19.87 -4.60 14.86
N PHE A 443 -18.59 -4.22 14.92
CA PHE A 443 -17.62 -4.56 13.88
C PHE A 443 -17.40 -6.08 13.78
N ALA A 444 -17.25 -6.74 14.93
CA ALA A 444 -17.08 -8.20 14.97
C ALA A 444 -18.33 -8.92 14.45
N ASP A 445 -19.54 -8.49 14.82
CA ASP A 445 -20.80 -9.03 14.33
C ASP A 445 -20.97 -8.82 12.82
N ALA A 446 -20.59 -7.64 12.29
CA ALA A 446 -20.62 -7.37 10.87
C ALA A 446 -19.69 -8.32 10.09
N VAL A 447 -18.48 -8.58 10.59
CA VAL A 447 -17.55 -9.55 9.97
C VAL A 447 -18.07 -10.97 10.10
N LEU A 448 -18.67 -11.34 11.23
CA LEU A 448 -19.28 -12.66 11.43
C LEU A 448 -20.41 -12.92 10.42
N THR A 449 -21.27 -11.92 10.18
CA THR A 449 -22.37 -12.01 9.19
C THR A 449 -21.85 -12.33 7.78
N LEU A 450 -20.61 -11.90 7.43
CA LEU A 450 -20.00 -12.27 6.16
C LEU A 450 -19.72 -13.78 6.05
N THR A 451 -19.53 -14.47 7.19
CA THR A 451 -19.25 -15.92 7.21
C THR A 451 -20.52 -16.77 7.02
N GLU A 452 -21.67 -16.23 7.34
CA GLU A 452 -22.94 -16.99 7.30
C GLU A 452 -23.55 -17.10 5.89
N GLY A 453 -22.99 -16.38 4.90
CA GLY A 453 -23.52 -16.32 3.53
C GLY A 453 -24.85 -15.55 3.44
N PRO A 454 -25.33 -15.18 2.25
CA PRO A 454 -26.67 -14.67 2.12
C PRO A 454 -27.65 -15.78 2.55
N ALA A 455 -28.53 -15.45 3.50
CA ALA A 455 -29.61 -16.36 3.88
C ALA A 455 -30.25 -16.88 2.59
N GLN A 456 -30.31 -18.22 2.42
CA GLN A 456 -30.98 -18.85 1.30
C GLN A 456 -32.47 -18.51 1.43
N ASN A 457 -32.87 -17.44 0.74
CA ASN A 457 -34.29 -17.12 0.49
C ASN A 457 -34.72 -17.59 -0.89
#